data_4b3cc16f6ac5f02f6511e65dce304154
#
_entry.id   4b3cc16f6ac5f02f6511e65dce304154
#
_cell.length_a   1.000
_cell.length_b   1.000
_cell.length_c   1.000
_cell.angle_alpha   90.00
_cell.angle_beta   90.00
_cell.angle_gamma   90.00
#
_symmetry.space_group_name_H-M   'P 1'
#
loop_
_entity.id
_entity.type
_entity.pdbx_description
1 polymer ?
#
loop_
_entity_poly.entity_id
_entity_poly.type
_entity_poly.pdbx_seq_one_letter_code
_entity_poly.pdbx_strand_id
1 'polypeptide(L)'
;VRTTPIDFDERDPHSWSIEARGKVFSPPRRTTTTAHTLASKSMVDSKDRLLTPMKRVDFDPNGERNCANRGKSSYVPISWEEALDIVVSEIRRVKRVHGHGAIMNSHSSHHTWGNIGCYVSAFNRFMNAIGYTKMVINPDSWEGWYWGATHHYGYSMRLGAAEPYGKLDACLQQAELIVFWSSDPESTGGSYGAFEGTLRRMFARDVGIEMVHIDPHLNYTASLLGGKWIPIVPGTDPALAHAIAHVWMTEGLYDKAYVA
;
A
#
# COMPACT_ATOMS: atom_id res chain seq x y z
N VAL A 1 -2.32 19.44 15.36
CA VAL A 1 -1.15 18.55 15.42
C VAL A 1 0.09 19.42 15.60
N ARG A 2 0.87 19.15 16.64
CA ARG A 2 2.18 19.75 16.83
C ARG A 2 3.23 18.73 16.41
N THR A 3 4.04 19.06 15.44
CA THR A 3 5.20 18.26 15.08
C THR A 3 6.42 18.85 15.74
N THR A 4 7.18 18.01 16.41
CA THR A 4 8.47 18.37 16.97
C THR A 4 9.51 17.60 16.19
N PRO A 5 10.42 18.27 15.47
CA PRO A 5 11.52 17.58 14.83
C PRO A 5 12.39 16.92 15.89
N ILE A 6 12.91 15.75 15.56
CA ILE A 6 13.92 15.09 16.40
C ILE A 6 15.25 15.73 16.01
N ASP A 7 15.84 16.43 16.95
CA ASP A 7 17.20 16.96 16.82
C ASP A 7 18.18 15.97 17.46
N PHE A 8 19.14 15.53 16.67
CA PHE A 8 20.26 14.76 17.19
C PHE A 8 21.34 15.71 17.69
N ASP A 9 22.02 15.32 18.76
CA ASP A 9 23.16 16.08 19.27
C ASP A 9 24.22 16.22 18.17
N GLU A 10 24.75 17.42 17.98
CA GLU A 10 25.80 17.66 16.97
C GLU A 10 27.10 16.87 17.25
N ARG A 11 27.28 16.42 18.48
CA ARG A 11 28.41 15.58 18.86
C ARG A 11 28.23 14.12 18.52
N ASP A 12 26.98 13.70 18.25
CA ASP A 12 26.73 12.34 17.84
C ASP A 12 27.17 12.14 16.38
N PRO A 13 27.91 11.07 16.08
CA PRO A 13 28.24 10.76 14.70
C PRO A 13 26.97 10.42 13.92
N HIS A 14 27.01 10.65 12.63
CA HIS A 14 25.93 10.12 11.78
C HIS A 14 25.87 8.59 11.90
N SER A 15 24.66 8.05 11.93
CA SER A 15 24.43 6.59 12.01
C SER A 15 25.01 5.83 10.82
N TRP A 16 25.14 6.50 9.68
CA TRP A 16 25.81 6.01 8.49
C TRP A 16 26.29 7.16 7.60
N SER A 17 27.26 6.86 6.76
CA SER A 17 27.74 7.73 5.71
C SER A 17 28.05 6.88 4.47
N ILE A 18 27.67 7.36 3.30
CA ILE A 18 27.90 6.70 2.02
C ILE A 18 28.61 7.67 1.10
N GLU A 19 29.73 7.24 0.56
CA GLU A 19 30.41 7.95 -0.52
C GLU A 19 30.05 7.29 -1.86
N ALA A 20 29.53 8.09 -2.78
CA ALA A 20 29.15 7.62 -4.10
C ALA A 20 29.36 8.74 -5.13
N ARG A 21 30.07 8.43 -6.20
CA ARG A 21 30.30 9.32 -7.37
C ARG A 21 30.78 10.72 -6.96
N GLY A 22 31.72 10.79 -6.03
CA GLY A 22 32.31 12.03 -5.53
C GLY A 22 31.42 12.85 -4.60
N LYS A 23 30.30 12.30 -4.12
CA LYS A 23 29.43 12.91 -3.11
C LYS A 23 29.35 12.06 -1.86
N VAL A 24 29.16 12.71 -0.72
CA VAL A 24 28.97 12.07 0.57
C VAL A 24 27.54 12.30 1.02
N PHE A 25 26.86 11.22 1.36
CA PHE A 25 25.48 11.22 1.86
C PHE A 25 25.43 10.69 3.29
N SER A 26 24.65 11.36 4.12
CA SER A 26 24.41 10.96 5.51
C SER A 26 22.94 11.19 5.85
N PRO A 27 22.39 10.54 6.87
CA PRO A 27 21.04 10.84 7.31
C PRO A 27 20.99 12.29 7.82
N PRO A 28 19.86 12.99 7.66
CA PRO A 28 19.71 14.33 8.20
C PRO A 28 19.76 14.27 9.73
N ARG A 29 20.34 15.30 10.35
CA ARG A 29 20.32 15.43 11.81
C ARG A 29 18.96 15.80 12.37
N ARG A 30 18.07 16.28 11.52
CA ARG A 30 16.67 16.57 11.86
C ARG A 30 15.75 15.73 11.00
N THR A 31 14.76 15.15 11.65
CA THR A 31 13.68 14.45 10.94
C THR A 31 12.38 15.19 11.14
N THR A 32 11.47 15.05 10.20
CA THR A 32 10.12 15.59 10.28
C THR A 32 9.10 14.52 9.94
N THR A 33 7.86 14.77 10.30
CA THR A 33 6.76 13.91 9.88
C THR A 33 6.46 14.09 8.40
N THR A 34 5.91 13.06 7.80
CA THR A 34 5.44 13.13 6.41
C THR A 34 4.32 14.15 6.23
N ALA A 35 4.16 14.62 5.00
CA ALA A 35 3.05 15.50 4.64
C ALA A 35 1.67 14.88 4.97
N HIS A 36 1.52 13.55 4.83
CA HIS A 36 0.32 12.83 5.22
C HIS A 36 -0.02 12.98 6.70
N THR A 37 0.98 12.86 7.58
CA THR A 37 0.78 13.05 9.02
C THR A 37 0.38 14.49 9.33
N LEU A 38 0.97 15.47 8.65
CA LEU A 38 0.60 16.88 8.79
C LEU A 38 -0.84 17.14 8.30
N ALA A 39 -1.23 16.51 7.19
CA ALA A 39 -2.56 16.63 6.61
C ALA A 39 -3.66 15.91 7.43
N SER A 40 -3.30 14.99 8.32
CA SER A 40 -4.27 14.22 9.12
C SER A 40 -5.21 15.09 9.95
N LYS A 41 -4.76 16.27 10.38
CA LYS A 41 -5.61 17.22 11.09
C LYS A 41 -6.79 17.69 10.22
N SER A 42 -6.56 17.97 8.94
CA SER A 42 -7.63 18.40 8.03
C SER A 42 -8.70 17.31 7.84
N MET A 43 -8.32 16.03 7.90
CA MET A 43 -9.27 14.92 7.88
C MET A 43 -10.07 14.81 9.18
N VAL A 44 -9.42 15.01 10.34
CA VAL A 44 -10.09 14.95 11.65
C VAL A 44 -11.13 16.05 11.79
N ASP A 45 -10.80 17.26 11.33
CA ASP A 45 -11.65 18.43 11.43
C ASP A 45 -12.52 18.66 10.18
N SER A 46 -12.52 17.73 9.23
CA SER A 46 -13.31 17.83 8.00
C SER A 46 -14.80 17.83 8.30
N LYS A 47 -15.54 18.71 7.62
CA LYS A 47 -17.01 18.75 7.67
C LYS A 47 -17.65 17.53 7.02
N ASP A 48 -16.91 16.85 6.14
CA ASP A 48 -17.36 15.65 5.44
C ASP A 48 -17.11 14.36 6.26
N ARG A 49 -16.53 14.51 7.44
CA ARG A 49 -16.29 13.37 8.31
C ARG A 49 -17.60 12.83 8.88
N LEU A 50 -17.80 11.51 8.76
CA LEU A 50 -18.93 10.83 9.37
C LEU A 50 -18.74 10.77 10.89
N LEU A 51 -19.66 11.34 11.65
CA LEU A 51 -19.64 11.38 13.13
C LEU A 51 -20.58 10.35 13.75
N THR A 52 -21.55 9.88 13.00
CA THR A 52 -22.59 8.94 13.42
C THR A 52 -22.80 7.89 12.34
N PRO A 53 -23.42 6.74 12.67
CA PRO A 53 -23.90 5.84 11.63
C PRO A 53 -24.87 6.56 10.68
N MET A 54 -24.81 6.16 9.42
CA MET A 54 -25.64 6.77 8.37
C MET A 54 -26.48 5.68 7.71
N LYS A 55 -27.75 5.99 7.47
CA LYS A 55 -28.68 5.13 6.74
C LYS A 55 -29.16 5.81 5.47
N ARG A 56 -29.28 5.08 4.36
CA ARG A 56 -29.92 5.64 3.15
C ARG A 56 -31.37 6.00 3.46
N VAL A 57 -31.80 7.15 2.96
CA VAL A 57 -33.15 7.67 3.23
C VAL A 57 -34.27 6.72 2.78
N ASP A 58 -34.01 5.95 1.73
CA ASP A 58 -34.95 5.04 1.08
C ASP A 58 -34.73 3.55 1.44
N PHE A 59 -33.92 3.26 2.45
CA PHE A 59 -33.70 1.90 2.95
C PHE A 59 -34.60 1.60 4.15
N ASP A 60 -35.52 0.67 4.00
CA ASP A 60 -36.30 0.11 5.09
C ASP A 60 -35.89 -1.35 5.34
N PRO A 61 -35.33 -1.70 6.51
CA PRO A 61 -34.94 -3.07 6.84
C PRO A 61 -36.14 -4.05 6.88
N ASN A 62 -37.33 -3.54 7.16
CA ASN A 62 -38.56 -4.35 7.21
C ASN A 62 -39.42 -4.26 5.95
N GLY A 63 -39.04 -3.41 5.00
CA GLY A 63 -39.79 -3.15 3.76
C GLY A 63 -38.87 -3.13 2.55
N GLU A 64 -38.98 -2.06 1.77
CA GLU A 64 -38.25 -1.87 0.54
C GLU A 64 -36.78 -1.50 0.79
N ARG A 65 -35.88 -2.31 0.31
CA ARG A 65 -34.43 -2.08 0.46
C ARG A 65 -33.85 -1.17 -0.61
N ASN A 66 -34.56 -0.98 -1.69
CA ASN A 66 -34.18 -0.08 -2.79
C ASN A 66 -32.71 -0.25 -3.24
N CYS A 67 -32.30 -1.50 -3.46
CA CYS A 67 -30.90 -1.84 -3.76
C CYS A 67 -30.39 -1.17 -5.05
N ALA A 68 -31.28 -0.89 -6.01
CA ALA A 68 -30.95 -0.18 -7.25
C ALA A 68 -30.54 1.28 -7.04
N ASN A 69 -30.85 1.83 -5.87
CA ASN A 69 -30.52 3.21 -5.49
C ASN A 69 -29.18 3.33 -4.73
N ARG A 70 -28.42 2.26 -4.59
CA ARG A 70 -27.07 2.34 -4.02
C ARG A 70 -26.21 3.31 -4.83
N GLY A 71 -25.54 4.22 -4.12
CA GLY A 71 -24.74 5.29 -4.73
C GLY A 71 -25.53 6.44 -5.32
N LYS A 72 -26.89 6.42 -5.27
CA LYS A 72 -27.76 7.48 -5.79
C LYS A 72 -28.54 8.19 -4.69
N SER A 73 -29.02 7.44 -3.70
CA SER A 73 -29.78 7.99 -2.58
C SER A 73 -28.89 8.79 -1.64
N SER A 74 -29.46 9.79 -1.02
CA SER A 74 -28.86 10.49 0.11
C SER A 74 -28.89 9.64 1.39
N TYR A 75 -28.24 10.14 2.44
CA TYR A 75 -28.11 9.48 3.74
C TYR A 75 -28.61 10.38 4.86
N VAL A 76 -29.16 9.77 5.90
CA VAL A 76 -29.53 10.44 7.15
C VAL A 76 -28.75 9.84 8.31
N PRO A 77 -28.38 10.66 9.32
CA PRO A 77 -27.76 10.16 10.54
C PRO A 77 -28.79 9.35 11.35
N ILE A 78 -28.32 8.26 11.96
CA ILE A 78 -29.09 7.42 12.85
C ILE A 78 -28.31 7.20 14.16
N SER A 79 -29.00 6.72 15.20
CA SER A 79 -28.33 6.34 16.44
C SER A 79 -27.53 5.03 16.27
N TRP A 80 -26.58 4.81 17.16
CA TRP A 80 -25.88 3.52 17.24
C TRP A 80 -26.82 2.36 17.57
N GLU A 81 -27.83 2.60 18.41
CA GLU A 81 -28.83 1.61 18.76
C GLU A 81 -29.61 1.18 17.52
N GLU A 82 -30.16 2.12 16.75
CA GLU A 82 -30.85 1.82 15.48
C GLU A 82 -29.94 1.09 14.51
N ALA A 83 -28.68 1.51 14.38
CA ALA A 83 -27.73 0.86 13.49
C ALA A 83 -27.45 -0.58 13.86
N LEU A 84 -27.27 -0.87 15.16
CA LEU A 84 -27.03 -2.22 15.66
C LEU A 84 -28.28 -3.11 15.50
N ASP A 85 -29.46 -2.59 15.75
CA ASP A 85 -30.72 -3.32 15.55
C ASP A 85 -30.91 -3.70 14.07
N ILE A 86 -30.61 -2.80 13.15
CA ILE A 86 -30.65 -3.09 11.72
C ILE A 86 -29.67 -4.20 11.38
N VAL A 87 -28.42 -4.10 11.81
CA VAL A 87 -27.38 -5.10 11.52
C VAL A 87 -27.75 -6.47 12.07
N VAL A 88 -28.20 -6.54 13.34
CA VAL A 88 -28.60 -7.79 13.97
C VAL A 88 -29.80 -8.43 13.28
N SER A 89 -30.83 -7.62 12.97
CA SER A 89 -32.02 -8.10 12.27
C SER A 89 -31.68 -8.64 10.87
N GLU A 90 -30.82 -7.96 10.12
CA GLU A 90 -30.38 -8.39 8.79
C GLU A 90 -29.53 -9.66 8.84
N ILE A 91 -28.61 -9.78 9.78
CA ILE A 91 -27.83 -11.01 9.98
C ILE A 91 -28.80 -12.19 10.26
N ARG A 92 -29.76 -12.02 11.16
CA ARG A 92 -30.76 -13.05 11.47
C ARG A 92 -31.63 -13.39 10.25
N ARG A 93 -32.06 -12.37 9.51
CA ARG A 93 -32.86 -12.56 8.31
C ARG A 93 -32.10 -13.35 7.23
N VAL A 94 -30.85 -12.93 6.92
CA VAL A 94 -30.02 -13.59 5.91
C VAL A 94 -29.81 -15.07 6.27
N LYS A 95 -29.50 -15.36 7.51
CA LYS A 95 -29.32 -16.74 7.98
C LYS A 95 -30.60 -17.59 7.87
N ARG A 96 -31.75 -17.01 8.21
CA ARG A 96 -33.03 -17.70 8.13
C ARG A 96 -33.46 -17.99 6.70
N VAL A 97 -33.24 -17.01 5.79
CA VAL A 97 -33.72 -17.08 4.39
C VAL A 97 -32.73 -17.81 3.48
N HIS A 98 -31.44 -17.60 3.67
CA HIS A 98 -30.39 -18.05 2.76
C HIS A 98 -29.37 -19.01 3.40
N GLY A 99 -29.48 -19.27 4.71
CA GLY A 99 -28.56 -20.12 5.46
C GLY A 99 -27.29 -19.39 5.93
N HIS A 100 -26.52 -20.09 6.76
CA HIS A 100 -25.31 -19.52 7.37
C HIS A 100 -24.22 -19.17 6.35
N GLY A 101 -24.14 -19.94 5.27
CA GLY A 101 -23.15 -19.71 4.21
C GLY A 101 -23.34 -18.42 3.40
N ALA A 102 -24.50 -17.77 3.51
CA ALA A 102 -24.79 -16.53 2.80
C ALA A 102 -24.11 -15.28 3.41
N ILE A 103 -23.48 -15.41 4.57
CA ILE A 103 -22.68 -14.36 5.18
C ILE A 103 -21.21 -14.67 4.90
N MET A 104 -20.55 -13.80 4.19
CA MET A 104 -19.13 -13.93 3.87
C MET A 104 -18.36 -12.82 4.58
N ASN A 105 -17.16 -13.15 5.06
CA ASN A 105 -16.21 -12.19 5.59
C ASN A 105 -15.04 -12.03 4.64
N SER A 106 -14.83 -10.78 4.18
CA SER A 106 -13.63 -10.34 3.51
C SER A 106 -12.95 -9.31 4.39
N HIS A 107 -11.81 -9.64 4.98
CA HIS A 107 -11.09 -8.75 5.88
C HIS A 107 -9.70 -8.41 5.33
N SER A 108 -9.17 -7.27 5.76
CA SER A 108 -7.81 -6.84 5.48
C SER A 108 -6.85 -7.27 6.59
N SER A 109 -5.57 -7.40 6.25
CA SER A 109 -4.54 -7.93 7.14
C SER A 109 -3.85 -6.91 8.06
N HIS A 110 -4.05 -5.62 7.91
CA HIS A 110 -3.25 -4.60 8.60
C HIS A 110 -3.99 -3.82 9.70
N HIS A 111 -5.11 -4.34 10.16
CA HIS A 111 -5.86 -3.72 11.27
C HIS A 111 -5.33 -4.24 12.61
N THR A 112 -4.50 -3.43 13.26
CA THR A 112 -3.81 -3.82 14.51
C THR A 112 -3.94 -2.74 15.59
N TRP A 113 -5.11 -2.16 15.72
CA TRP A 113 -5.38 -1.06 16.68
C TRP A 113 -5.74 -1.61 18.07
N GLY A 114 -4.78 -2.22 18.72
CA GLY A 114 -4.99 -2.90 20.00
C GLY A 114 -5.78 -4.21 19.86
N ASN A 115 -6.20 -4.76 20.98
CA ASN A 115 -6.86 -6.07 21.03
C ASN A 115 -8.23 -6.10 20.35
N ILE A 116 -8.99 -5.02 20.40
CA ILE A 116 -10.33 -4.95 19.78
C ILE A 116 -10.20 -4.74 18.27
N GLY A 117 -9.31 -3.87 17.85
CA GLY A 117 -9.11 -3.53 16.43
C GLY A 117 -8.21 -4.50 15.66
N CYS A 118 -7.68 -5.54 16.32
CA CYS A 118 -6.85 -6.52 15.64
C CYS A 118 -7.71 -7.44 14.75
N TYR A 119 -7.36 -7.52 13.48
CA TYR A 119 -8.13 -8.29 12.49
C TYR A 119 -8.23 -9.79 12.80
N VAL A 120 -7.24 -10.35 13.50
CA VAL A 120 -7.22 -11.77 13.89
C VAL A 120 -7.90 -12.06 15.23
N SER A 121 -8.41 -11.05 15.93
CA SER A 121 -8.97 -11.22 17.27
C SER A 121 -10.49 -10.97 17.33
N ALA A 122 -10.92 -9.79 17.72
CA ALA A 122 -12.32 -9.51 18.05
C ALA A 122 -13.27 -9.70 16.86
N PHE A 123 -12.90 -9.24 15.66
CA PHE A 123 -13.76 -9.37 14.48
C PHE A 123 -13.90 -10.83 14.04
N ASN A 124 -12.80 -11.57 13.97
CA ASN A 124 -12.85 -13.00 13.64
C ASN A 124 -13.59 -13.79 14.70
N ARG A 125 -13.42 -13.46 15.98
CA ARG A 125 -14.19 -14.08 17.06
C ARG A 125 -15.69 -13.85 16.88
N PHE A 126 -16.10 -12.63 16.57
CA PHE A 126 -17.50 -12.31 16.27
C PHE A 126 -18.01 -13.12 15.08
N MET A 127 -17.29 -13.12 13.96
CA MET A 127 -17.68 -13.85 12.76
C MET A 127 -17.78 -15.37 13.02
N ASN A 128 -16.83 -15.95 13.74
CA ASN A 128 -16.87 -17.35 14.16
C ASN A 128 -18.08 -17.64 15.05
N ALA A 129 -18.41 -16.75 15.97
CA ALA A 129 -19.56 -16.92 16.88
C ALA A 129 -20.89 -16.90 16.13
N ILE A 130 -21.02 -16.07 15.09
CA ILE A 130 -22.25 -16.01 14.30
C ILE A 130 -22.30 -17.07 13.20
N GLY A 131 -21.18 -17.66 12.78
CA GLY A 131 -21.07 -18.55 11.62
C GLY A 131 -21.13 -17.82 10.29
N TYR A 132 -20.17 -18.10 9.42
CA TYR A 132 -19.99 -17.39 8.14
C TYR A 132 -19.22 -18.25 7.14
N THR A 133 -19.21 -17.82 5.86
CA THR A 133 -18.31 -18.37 4.86
C THR A 133 -16.99 -17.59 4.91
N LYS A 134 -15.92 -18.29 5.22
CA LYS A 134 -14.58 -17.73 5.22
C LYS A 134 -14.10 -17.59 3.78
N MET A 135 -13.72 -16.38 3.40
CA MET A 135 -13.06 -16.15 2.13
C MET A 135 -11.57 -16.46 2.26
N VAL A 136 -11.02 -17.17 1.29
CA VAL A 136 -9.57 -17.29 1.13
C VAL A 136 -9.11 -16.08 0.34
N ILE A 137 -8.27 -15.26 0.95
CA ILE A 137 -7.84 -13.95 0.42
C ILE A 137 -6.50 -14.00 -0.30
N ASN A 138 -5.86 -15.13 -0.35
CA ASN A 138 -4.58 -15.28 -1.06
C ASN A 138 -4.78 -15.76 -2.50
N PRO A 139 -3.98 -15.24 -3.45
CA PRO A 139 -2.97 -14.19 -3.27
C PRO A 139 -3.62 -12.80 -3.19
N ASP A 140 -3.22 -12.01 -2.18
CA ASP A 140 -3.57 -10.60 -2.07
C ASP A 140 -2.31 -9.75 -1.90
N SER A 141 -2.42 -8.42 -1.93
CA SER A 141 -1.33 -7.49 -1.70
C SER A 141 -0.07 -7.89 -2.49
N TRP A 142 0.98 -8.31 -1.83
CA TRP A 142 2.25 -8.71 -2.43
C TRP A 142 2.45 -10.23 -2.60
N GLU A 143 1.45 -11.04 -2.30
CA GLU A 143 1.53 -12.50 -2.46
C GLU A 143 1.73 -12.94 -3.91
N GLY A 144 1.21 -12.20 -4.88
CA GLY A 144 1.47 -12.47 -6.30
C GLY A 144 2.95 -12.35 -6.65
N TRP A 145 3.59 -11.29 -6.18
CA TRP A 145 5.03 -11.11 -6.29
C TRP A 145 5.80 -12.20 -5.53
N TYR A 146 5.41 -12.48 -4.31
CA TYR A 146 6.01 -13.52 -3.48
C TYR A 146 5.97 -14.90 -4.13
N TRP A 147 4.85 -15.29 -4.70
CA TRP A 147 4.71 -16.56 -5.42
C TRP A 147 5.54 -16.58 -6.69
N GLY A 148 5.50 -15.52 -7.48
CA GLY A 148 6.33 -15.38 -8.66
C GLY A 148 7.82 -15.48 -8.32
N ALA A 149 8.28 -14.79 -7.30
CA ALA A 149 9.65 -14.86 -6.82
C ALA A 149 10.04 -16.28 -6.36
N THR A 150 9.15 -16.98 -5.65
CA THR A 150 9.41 -18.37 -5.22
C THR A 150 9.60 -19.30 -6.41
N HIS A 151 8.81 -19.16 -7.46
CA HIS A 151 8.93 -19.97 -8.67
C HIS A 151 10.19 -19.64 -9.49
N HIS A 152 10.64 -18.39 -9.47
CA HIS A 152 11.83 -17.98 -10.23
C HIS A 152 13.14 -18.21 -9.47
N TYR A 153 13.15 -17.93 -8.17
CA TYR A 153 14.36 -18.00 -7.34
C TYR A 153 14.47 -19.28 -6.51
N GLY A 154 13.42 -20.10 -6.49
CA GLY A 154 13.42 -21.37 -5.76
C GLY A 154 13.26 -21.25 -4.24
N TYR A 155 13.06 -20.07 -3.69
CA TYR A 155 12.88 -19.84 -2.26
C TYR A 155 11.90 -18.68 -1.98
N SER A 156 11.36 -18.70 -0.77
CA SER A 156 10.47 -17.65 -0.29
C SER A 156 11.24 -16.47 0.28
N MET A 157 11.18 -15.34 -0.35
CA MET A 157 11.76 -14.09 0.15
C MET A 157 11.13 -13.61 1.47
N ARG A 158 9.95 -14.14 1.83
CA ARG A 158 9.24 -13.79 3.06
C ARG A 158 9.75 -14.58 4.28
N LEU A 159 10.23 -15.80 4.08
CA LEU A 159 10.55 -16.73 5.16
C LEU A 159 12.05 -16.86 5.45
N GLY A 160 12.85 -16.03 4.91
CA GLY A 160 14.29 -16.10 5.06
C GLY A 160 14.92 -15.72 3.75
N ALA A 161 15.08 -14.47 3.55
CA ALA A 161 15.80 -13.97 2.41
C ALA A 161 17.25 -14.42 2.53
N ALA A 162 17.78 -14.84 1.42
CA ALA A 162 19.21 -14.79 1.18
C ALA A 162 19.76 -13.38 1.46
N GLU A 163 21.05 -13.21 1.37
CA GLU A 163 21.72 -11.92 1.52
C GLU A 163 20.96 -10.78 0.86
N PRO A 164 20.74 -9.66 1.55
CA PRO A 164 20.06 -8.51 0.97
C PRO A 164 20.92 -7.93 -0.14
N TYR A 165 20.46 -8.05 -1.37
CA TYR A 165 21.06 -7.40 -2.53
C TYR A 165 20.62 -5.95 -2.63
N GLY A 166 21.40 -5.13 -3.31
CA GLY A 166 21.01 -3.78 -3.67
C GLY A 166 20.84 -2.87 -2.45
N LYS A 167 21.77 -2.92 -1.51
CA LYS A 167 21.84 -1.93 -0.44
C LYS A 167 22.01 -0.53 -1.01
N LEU A 168 21.66 0.47 -0.23
CA LEU A 168 21.68 1.86 -0.67
C LEU A 168 23.04 2.31 -1.22
N ASP A 169 24.12 1.90 -0.55
CA ASP A 169 25.49 2.18 -0.98
C ASP A 169 25.78 1.58 -2.36
N ALA A 170 25.49 0.29 -2.56
CA ALA A 170 25.66 -0.36 -3.85
C ALA A 170 24.81 0.28 -4.94
N CYS A 171 23.55 0.64 -4.64
CA CYS A 171 22.70 1.35 -5.60
C CYS A 171 23.27 2.70 -6.00
N LEU A 172 23.72 3.51 -5.05
CA LEU A 172 24.25 4.85 -5.32
C LEU A 172 25.58 4.79 -6.10
N GLN A 173 26.39 3.76 -5.85
CA GLN A 173 27.68 3.58 -6.51
C GLN A 173 27.56 2.98 -7.91
N GLN A 174 26.67 2.00 -8.11
CA GLN A 174 26.70 1.11 -9.27
C GLN A 174 25.47 1.21 -10.17
N ALA A 175 24.27 1.59 -9.65
CA ALA A 175 23.09 1.63 -10.48
C ALA A 175 23.15 2.76 -11.51
N GLU A 176 22.82 2.47 -12.75
CA GLU A 176 22.72 3.44 -13.84
C GLU A 176 21.28 3.83 -14.12
N LEU A 177 20.33 2.96 -13.79
CA LEU A 177 18.91 3.13 -14.02
C LEU A 177 18.09 2.63 -12.82
N ILE A 178 17.07 3.39 -12.42
CA ILE A 178 16.01 2.96 -11.50
C ILE A 178 14.68 3.01 -12.24
N VAL A 179 13.98 1.87 -12.25
CA VAL A 179 12.63 1.77 -12.82
C VAL A 179 11.61 1.71 -11.70
N PHE A 180 10.73 2.71 -11.65
CA PHE A 180 9.55 2.73 -10.78
C PHE A 180 8.37 2.18 -11.59
N TRP A 181 8.02 0.92 -11.35
CA TRP A 181 6.93 0.26 -12.06
C TRP A 181 5.71 0.19 -11.15
N SER A 182 4.64 0.89 -11.52
CA SER A 182 3.42 1.03 -10.71
C SER A 182 3.73 1.38 -9.25
N SER A 183 4.68 2.29 -9.06
CA SER A 183 5.24 2.60 -7.75
C SER A 183 5.25 4.11 -7.50
N ASP A 184 4.49 4.53 -6.49
CA ASP A 184 4.46 5.91 -6.02
C ASP A 184 4.79 5.99 -4.53
N PRO A 185 6.06 5.74 -4.13
CA PRO A 185 6.46 5.75 -2.73
C PRO A 185 6.29 7.12 -2.06
N GLU A 186 6.21 8.20 -2.81
CA GLU A 186 6.01 9.54 -2.21
C GLU A 186 4.57 9.74 -1.72
N SER A 187 3.57 9.11 -2.35
CA SER A 187 2.20 9.14 -1.82
C SER A 187 1.94 8.07 -0.76
N THR A 188 2.72 6.99 -0.74
CA THR A 188 2.61 5.90 0.25
C THR A 188 3.64 5.96 1.38
N GLY A 189 4.51 6.95 1.37
CA GLY A 189 5.70 7.06 2.23
C GLY A 189 5.44 7.15 3.73
N GLY A 190 4.20 7.40 4.16
CA GLY A 190 3.87 7.56 5.58
C GLY A 190 4.07 6.31 6.44
N SER A 191 4.02 5.12 5.83
CA SER A 191 4.13 3.84 6.54
C SER A 191 5.49 3.17 6.42
N TYR A 192 6.22 3.44 5.33
CA TYR A 192 7.44 2.73 4.98
C TYR A 192 8.55 3.68 4.57
N GLY A 193 9.35 4.11 5.53
CA GLY A 193 10.53 4.92 5.29
C GLY A 193 10.33 6.42 5.33
N ALA A 194 9.10 6.90 5.37
CA ALA A 194 8.80 8.31 5.58
C ALA A 194 9.72 9.27 4.81
N PHE A 195 10.16 10.33 5.45
CA PHE A 195 11.05 11.33 4.86
C PHE A 195 12.43 10.77 4.49
N GLU A 196 12.95 9.81 5.23
CA GLU A 196 14.26 9.20 4.92
C GLU A 196 14.22 8.43 3.59
N GLY A 197 13.11 7.73 3.31
CA GLY A 197 12.92 7.06 2.02
C GLY A 197 12.96 8.04 0.84
N THR A 198 12.29 9.18 0.97
CA THR A 198 12.34 10.27 -0.02
C THR A 198 13.78 10.75 -0.24
N LEU A 199 14.51 11.02 0.83
CA LEU A 199 15.91 11.45 0.73
C LEU A 199 16.79 10.44 -0.01
N ARG A 200 16.64 9.15 0.26
CA ARG A 200 17.41 8.09 -0.41
C ARG A 200 17.16 8.09 -1.91
N ARG A 201 15.92 8.29 -2.34
CA ARG A 201 15.59 8.42 -3.77
C ARG A 201 16.13 9.71 -4.38
N MET A 202 16.11 10.81 -3.63
CA MET A 202 16.73 12.05 -4.04
C MET A 202 18.25 11.92 -4.18
N PHE A 203 18.91 11.18 -3.30
CA PHE A 203 20.36 10.90 -3.46
C PHE A 203 20.65 10.16 -4.74
N ALA A 204 19.84 9.18 -5.11
CA ALA A 204 19.99 8.47 -6.39
C ALA A 204 19.86 9.44 -7.59
N ARG A 205 18.88 10.33 -7.56
CA ARG A 205 18.76 11.40 -8.56
C ARG A 205 19.99 12.31 -8.57
N ASP A 206 20.45 12.71 -7.40
CA ASP A 206 21.54 13.69 -7.25
C ASP A 206 22.90 13.15 -7.69
N VAL A 207 23.10 11.84 -7.72
CA VAL A 207 24.28 11.19 -8.31
C VAL A 207 24.11 10.90 -9.81
N GLY A 208 22.98 11.30 -10.40
CA GLY A 208 22.74 11.19 -11.84
C GLY A 208 22.27 9.83 -12.32
N ILE A 209 21.67 9.01 -11.46
CA ILE A 209 21.03 7.76 -11.87
C ILE A 209 19.78 8.10 -12.69
N GLU A 210 19.65 7.50 -13.86
CA GLU A 210 18.46 7.67 -14.70
C GLU A 210 17.22 7.10 -14.03
N MET A 211 16.07 7.77 -14.22
CA MET A 211 14.80 7.40 -13.64
C MET A 211 13.77 7.14 -14.73
N VAL A 212 13.09 5.99 -14.65
CA VAL A 212 11.95 5.65 -15.52
C VAL A 212 10.75 5.31 -14.66
N HIS A 213 9.62 5.93 -14.98
CA HIS A 213 8.36 5.71 -14.25
C HIS A 213 7.34 5.10 -15.21
N ILE A 214 6.90 3.88 -14.90
CA ILE A 214 5.85 3.17 -15.66
C ILE A 214 4.60 3.21 -14.78
N ASP A 215 3.67 4.10 -15.11
CA ASP A 215 2.47 4.32 -14.31
C ASP A 215 1.36 4.91 -15.19
N PRO A 216 0.08 4.54 -15.00
CA PRO A 216 -1.02 5.10 -15.78
C PRO A 216 -1.14 6.63 -15.73
N HIS A 217 -0.66 7.25 -14.67
CA HIS A 217 -0.67 8.69 -14.50
C HIS A 217 0.70 9.20 -14.02
N LEU A 218 0.96 10.47 -14.26
CA LEU A 218 2.15 11.13 -13.74
C LEU A 218 2.01 11.31 -12.22
N ASN A 219 2.57 10.37 -11.48
CA ASN A 219 2.45 10.31 -10.02
C ASN A 219 3.42 11.27 -9.29
N TYR A 220 3.30 11.36 -7.96
CA TYR A 220 4.12 12.27 -7.15
C TYR A 220 5.60 11.92 -7.18
N THR A 221 5.95 10.64 -7.20
CA THR A 221 7.35 10.19 -7.29
C THR A 221 7.99 10.64 -8.60
N ALA A 222 7.32 10.43 -9.72
CA ALA A 222 7.77 10.89 -11.02
C ALA A 222 7.90 12.42 -11.07
N SER A 223 6.95 13.13 -10.48
CA SER A 223 6.97 14.60 -10.41
C SER A 223 8.14 15.13 -9.58
N LEU A 224 8.49 14.44 -8.46
CA LEU A 224 9.59 14.85 -7.58
C LEU A 224 10.95 14.51 -8.16
N LEU A 225 11.11 13.29 -8.67
CA LEU A 225 12.41 12.77 -9.09
C LEU A 225 12.76 13.15 -10.53
N GLY A 226 11.76 13.43 -11.35
CA GLY A 226 11.96 13.63 -12.79
C GLY A 226 12.25 12.32 -13.51
N GLY A 227 12.77 12.41 -14.73
CA GLY A 227 13.07 11.26 -15.57
C GLY A 227 12.01 11.01 -16.64
N LYS A 228 11.99 9.82 -17.20
CA LYS A 228 11.07 9.44 -18.27
C LYS A 228 9.81 8.80 -17.68
N TRP A 229 8.65 9.36 -18.00
CA TRP A 229 7.36 8.74 -17.70
C TRP A 229 6.82 7.99 -18.91
N ILE A 230 6.37 6.77 -18.70
CA ILE A 230 5.73 5.88 -19.67
C ILE A 230 4.31 5.62 -19.20
N PRO A 231 3.27 6.26 -19.78
CA PRO A 231 1.87 6.01 -19.44
C PRO A 231 1.46 4.64 -19.94
N ILE A 232 1.25 3.73 -19.00
CA ILE A 232 0.78 2.37 -19.30
C ILE A 232 -0.74 2.28 -19.16
N VAL A 233 -1.38 1.50 -20.03
CA VAL A 233 -2.79 1.17 -19.84
C VAL A 233 -2.93 0.19 -18.69
N PRO A 234 -3.78 0.44 -17.69
CA PRO A 234 -3.96 -0.47 -16.56
C PRO A 234 -4.25 -1.91 -17.02
N GLY A 235 -3.57 -2.88 -16.40
CA GLY A 235 -3.70 -4.29 -16.72
C GLY A 235 -2.86 -4.77 -17.91
N THR A 236 -2.04 -3.91 -18.53
CA THR A 236 -1.16 -4.31 -19.64
C THR A 236 0.31 -4.44 -19.22
N ASP A 237 0.61 -4.40 -17.93
CA ASP A 237 1.97 -4.54 -17.38
C ASP A 237 2.68 -5.82 -17.86
N PRO A 238 2.03 -7.00 -17.85
CA PRO A 238 2.65 -8.21 -18.37
C PRO A 238 3.01 -8.12 -19.86
N ALA A 239 2.19 -7.45 -20.65
CA ALA A 239 2.46 -7.29 -22.08
C ALA A 239 3.71 -6.44 -22.32
N LEU A 240 3.89 -5.35 -21.56
CA LEU A 240 5.10 -4.54 -21.61
C LEU A 240 6.33 -5.33 -21.13
N ALA A 241 6.21 -6.07 -20.04
CA ALA A 241 7.31 -6.91 -19.53
C ALA A 241 7.74 -7.97 -20.56
N HIS A 242 6.80 -8.63 -21.20
CA HIS A 242 7.09 -9.59 -22.27
C HIS A 242 7.70 -8.93 -23.51
N ALA A 243 7.26 -7.73 -23.88
CA ALA A 243 7.86 -6.99 -24.98
C ALA A 243 9.33 -6.62 -24.69
N ILE A 244 9.65 -6.19 -23.48
CA ILE A 244 11.02 -5.93 -23.06
C ILE A 244 11.85 -7.22 -23.11
N ALA A 245 11.35 -8.31 -22.57
CA ALA A 245 12.04 -9.60 -22.60
C ALA A 245 12.26 -10.09 -24.04
N HIS A 246 11.28 -9.89 -24.93
CA HIS A 246 11.41 -10.22 -26.33
C HIS A 246 12.58 -9.47 -27.00
N VAL A 247 12.68 -8.16 -26.76
CA VAL A 247 13.79 -7.35 -27.29
C VAL A 247 15.11 -7.84 -26.73
N TRP A 248 15.22 -8.10 -25.43
CA TRP A 248 16.46 -8.63 -24.84
C TRP A 248 16.89 -9.95 -25.47
N MET A 249 15.96 -10.84 -25.75
CA MET A 249 16.23 -12.14 -26.36
C MET A 249 16.63 -12.01 -27.83
N THR A 250 15.91 -11.20 -28.62
CA THR A 250 16.14 -11.08 -30.05
C THR A 250 17.41 -10.29 -30.37
N GLU A 251 17.76 -9.31 -29.54
CA GLU A 251 18.95 -8.48 -29.71
C GLU A 251 20.17 -9.01 -28.92
N GLY A 252 19.98 -10.08 -28.14
CA GLY A 252 21.05 -10.68 -27.36
C GLY A 252 21.58 -9.80 -26.21
N LEU A 253 20.71 -8.96 -25.64
CA LEU A 253 21.05 -7.99 -24.58
C LEU A 253 21.08 -8.61 -23.16
N TYR A 254 21.06 -9.91 -23.02
CA TYR A 254 21.11 -10.60 -21.74
C TYR A 254 22.45 -11.34 -21.56
N ASP A 255 22.84 -11.55 -20.33
CA ASP A 255 24.04 -12.34 -20.01
C ASP A 255 23.79 -13.83 -20.27
N LYS A 256 24.31 -14.31 -21.40
CA LYS A 256 24.15 -15.70 -21.84
C LYS A 256 24.82 -16.71 -20.91
N ALA A 257 25.92 -16.33 -20.27
CA ALA A 257 26.64 -17.20 -19.36
C ALA A 257 25.87 -17.36 -18.04
N TYR A 258 25.21 -16.32 -17.59
CA TYR A 258 24.37 -16.35 -16.39
C TYR A 258 23.06 -17.15 -16.60
N VAL A 259 22.49 -17.11 -17.80
CA VAL A 259 21.21 -17.77 -18.11
C VAL A 259 21.38 -19.25 -18.48
N ALA A 260 22.58 -19.65 -18.93
CA ALA A 260 22.89 -21.02 -19.32
C ALA A 260 23.13 -21.94 -18.08
#